data_7ecded2adfab5756583efc7d6022509e
#
_entry.id   7ecded2adfab5756583efc7d6022509e
#
_cell.length_a   1.000
_cell.length_b   1.000
_cell.length_c   1.000
_cell.angle_alpha   90.00
_cell.angle_beta   90.00
_cell.angle_gamma   90.00
#
_symmetry.space_group_name_H-M   'P 1'
#
loop_
_entity.id
_entity.type
_entity.pdbx_description
1 polymer ?
#
loop_
_entity_poly.entity_id
_entity_poly.type
_entity_poly.pdbx_seq_one_letter_code
_entity_poly.pdbx_strand_id
1 'polypeptide(L)'
;MAELIRPSTVLPATRTPISFLTSDGLRLIGEVAAPVNGDHSQGLLCLHPLPTHGGMMDSHIYKKAANRLPEMAGITVIRFNTRGTVSEQGKSEGEFGSGIAEKEDVIAAINYCYEELGIKNLWVTGWSFGTDLALKYARDTRVKGLILLSPPLRFSDPSDLDFWAEDKRSIVALIPEFDDYLQPDAARERFASIPQIQLIEVKDGKHLWVGEPFVYRVLSEIVKVVSPDRLPLPTEY
;
A
#
# COMPACT_ATOMS: atom_id res chain seq x y z
N MET A 1 -0.56 30.67 -11.94
CA MET A 1 -1.38 30.70 -10.71
C MET A 1 -1.39 29.29 -10.18
N ALA A 2 -1.11 29.10 -8.89
CA ALA A 2 -1.20 27.78 -8.27
C ALA A 2 -2.64 27.27 -8.33
N GLU A 3 -2.82 26.00 -8.63
CA GLU A 3 -4.13 25.36 -8.68
C GLU A 3 -4.29 24.40 -7.48
N LEU A 4 -5.49 24.43 -6.88
CA LEU A 4 -5.80 23.53 -5.77
C LEU A 4 -5.74 22.06 -6.22
N ILE A 5 -5.16 21.22 -5.40
CA ILE A 5 -5.19 19.77 -5.57
C ILE A 5 -6.60 19.26 -5.30
N ARG A 6 -7.27 18.79 -6.35
CA ARG A 6 -8.65 18.27 -6.32
C ARG A 6 -8.65 16.74 -6.38
N PRO A 7 -9.78 16.07 -6.09
CA PRO A 7 -9.88 14.61 -6.19
C PRO A 7 -9.43 14.00 -7.52
N SER A 8 -9.60 14.74 -8.62
CA SER A 8 -9.20 14.32 -9.99
C SER A 8 -7.81 14.77 -10.41
N THR A 9 -7.08 15.51 -9.58
CA THR A 9 -5.74 16.03 -9.92
C THR A 9 -4.77 14.89 -10.17
N VAL A 10 -4.10 14.95 -11.31
CA VAL A 10 -3.01 14.07 -11.72
C VAL A 10 -1.79 14.95 -11.95
N LEU A 11 -0.79 14.77 -11.10
CA LEU A 11 0.49 15.49 -11.21
C LEU A 11 1.46 14.78 -12.17
N PRO A 12 2.51 15.47 -12.62
CA PRO A 12 3.51 14.88 -13.51
C PRO A 12 4.12 13.61 -12.91
N ALA A 13 4.19 12.56 -13.71
CA ALA A 13 4.85 11.31 -13.37
C ALA A 13 5.14 10.51 -14.65
N THR A 14 6.21 9.75 -14.66
CA THR A 14 6.44 8.72 -15.66
C THR A 14 5.61 7.50 -15.31
N ARG A 15 4.67 7.12 -16.18
CA ARG A 15 3.76 6.00 -15.95
C ARG A 15 4.06 4.87 -16.92
N THR A 16 4.30 3.70 -16.38
CA THR A 16 4.67 2.51 -17.15
C THR A 16 3.73 1.37 -16.76
N PRO A 17 2.90 0.87 -17.69
CA PRO A 17 2.22 -0.40 -17.49
C PRO A 17 3.25 -1.51 -17.31
N ILE A 18 3.02 -2.39 -16.35
CA ILE A 18 3.92 -3.50 -16.06
C ILE A 18 3.18 -4.83 -16.06
N SER A 19 3.91 -5.89 -16.34
CA SER A 19 3.47 -7.24 -16.02
C SER A 19 4.67 -8.08 -15.57
N PHE A 20 4.43 -9.00 -14.64
CA PHE A 20 5.45 -9.89 -14.11
C PHE A 20 4.84 -11.26 -13.82
N LEU A 21 5.70 -12.27 -13.71
CA LEU A 21 5.30 -13.65 -13.46
C LEU A 21 5.49 -14.01 -11.99
N THR A 22 4.51 -14.72 -11.45
CA THR A 22 4.64 -15.37 -10.15
C THR A 22 5.45 -16.67 -10.30
N SER A 23 5.94 -17.23 -9.20
CA SER A 23 6.68 -18.50 -9.19
C SER A 23 5.83 -19.68 -9.67
N ASP A 24 4.51 -19.61 -9.52
CA ASP A 24 3.55 -20.59 -10.02
C ASP A 24 3.06 -20.30 -11.46
N GLY A 25 3.71 -19.34 -12.15
CA GLY A 25 3.57 -19.12 -13.59
C GLY A 25 2.43 -18.22 -14.01
N LEU A 26 1.75 -17.53 -13.09
CA LEU A 26 0.69 -16.59 -13.42
C LEU A 26 1.26 -15.21 -13.79
N ARG A 27 0.69 -14.59 -14.82
CA ARG A 27 1.01 -13.21 -15.21
C ARG A 27 0.11 -12.23 -14.47
N LEU A 28 0.73 -11.38 -13.67
CA LEU A 28 0.05 -10.26 -13.00
C LEU A 28 0.30 -8.97 -13.77
N ILE A 29 -0.69 -8.07 -13.73
CA ILE A 29 -0.62 -6.74 -14.35
C ILE A 29 -0.57 -5.64 -13.29
N GLY A 30 0.07 -4.54 -13.64
CA GLY A 30 0.21 -3.39 -12.75
C GLY A 30 0.62 -2.11 -13.47
N GLU A 31 0.93 -1.11 -12.68
CA GLU A 31 1.48 0.17 -13.12
C GLU A 31 2.55 0.65 -12.14
N VAL A 32 3.62 1.19 -12.69
CA VAL A 32 4.60 1.99 -11.97
C VAL A 32 4.37 3.47 -12.31
N ALA A 33 4.20 4.29 -11.29
CA ALA A 33 4.22 5.75 -11.40
C ALA A 33 5.46 6.28 -10.69
N ALA A 34 6.41 6.79 -11.44
CA ALA A 34 7.71 7.27 -10.95
C ALA A 34 7.89 8.79 -11.13
N PRO A 35 8.72 9.45 -10.32
CA PRO A 35 9.11 10.83 -10.55
C PRO A 35 9.66 11.05 -11.98
N VAL A 36 9.31 12.15 -12.60
CA VAL A 36 9.74 12.45 -13.99
C VAL A 36 11.27 12.49 -14.11
N ASN A 37 11.97 12.98 -13.09
CA ASN A 37 13.43 13.08 -13.03
C ASN A 37 14.11 11.86 -12.36
N GLY A 38 13.40 10.78 -12.26
CA GLY A 38 13.80 9.40 -12.12
C GLY A 38 14.81 9.00 -11.04
N ASP A 39 14.70 9.46 -9.77
CA ASP A 39 15.32 8.71 -8.69
C ASP A 39 14.33 7.64 -8.17
N HIS A 40 14.57 6.37 -8.51
CA HIS A 40 13.81 5.22 -8.02
C HIS A 40 14.26 4.74 -6.64
N SER A 41 14.94 5.58 -5.84
CA SER A 41 15.47 5.16 -4.55
C SER A 41 14.38 4.83 -3.51
N GLN A 42 13.26 5.56 -3.56
CA GLN A 42 12.12 5.39 -2.65
C GLN A 42 10.96 4.72 -3.38
N GLY A 43 10.51 3.58 -2.89
CA GLY A 43 9.41 2.81 -3.47
C GLY A 43 8.30 2.52 -2.47
N LEU A 44 7.07 2.56 -2.97
CA LEU A 44 5.85 2.20 -2.25
C LEU A 44 5.10 1.13 -3.04
N LEU A 45 5.16 -0.12 -2.58
CA LEU A 45 4.39 -1.23 -3.15
C LEU A 45 3.01 -1.27 -2.49
N CYS A 46 1.95 -1.21 -3.31
CA CYS A 46 0.56 -1.12 -2.88
C CYS A 46 -0.18 -2.44 -3.02
N LEU A 47 -0.67 -3.00 -1.92
CA LEU A 47 -1.52 -4.19 -1.86
C LEU A 47 -2.98 -3.78 -1.66
N HIS A 48 -3.80 -3.99 -2.67
CA HIS A 48 -5.16 -3.48 -2.74
C HIS A 48 -6.17 -4.17 -1.80
N PRO A 49 -7.36 -3.56 -1.55
CA PRO A 49 -8.44 -4.17 -0.79
C PRO A 49 -8.98 -5.46 -1.42
N LEU A 50 -9.92 -6.11 -0.73
CA LEU A 50 -10.47 -7.42 -1.09
C LEU A 50 -11.06 -7.45 -2.51
N PRO A 51 -10.53 -8.28 -3.43
CA PRO A 51 -10.96 -8.31 -4.83
C PRO A 51 -12.44 -8.66 -5.01
N THR A 52 -12.95 -9.58 -4.20
CA THR A 52 -14.36 -9.99 -4.25
C THR A 52 -15.34 -8.91 -3.82
N HIS A 53 -14.84 -7.78 -3.30
CA HIS A 53 -15.60 -6.60 -2.93
C HIS A 53 -15.19 -5.36 -3.75
N GLY A 54 -14.65 -5.57 -4.94
CA GLY A 54 -14.26 -4.51 -5.87
C GLY A 54 -12.90 -3.87 -5.58
N GLY A 55 -12.09 -4.47 -4.69
CA GLY A 55 -10.70 -4.06 -4.49
C GLY A 55 -9.84 -4.37 -5.71
N MET A 56 -9.01 -3.41 -6.13
CA MET A 56 -8.11 -3.53 -7.26
C MET A 56 -6.99 -2.48 -7.16
N MET A 57 -6.00 -2.55 -8.03
CA MET A 57 -4.88 -1.61 -8.04
C MET A 57 -5.31 -0.14 -8.18
N ASP A 58 -6.47 0.13 -8.80
CA ASP A 58 -7.05 1.46 -8.96
C ASP A 58 -7.99 1.88 -7.82
N SER A 59 -8.07 1.13 -6.73
CA SER A 59 -8.76 1.56 -5.52
C SER A 59 -8.27 2.95 -5.12
N HIS A 60 -9.20 3.85 -4.82
CA HIS A 60 -9.01 5.30 -4.95
C HIS A 60 -7.81 5.88 -4.17
N ILE A 61 -7.45 5.34 -3.00
CA ILE A 61 -6.26 5.78 -2.25
C ILE A 61 -5.00 5.54 -3.08
N TYR A 62 -4.85 4.34 -3.63
CA TYR A 62 -3.65 3.98 -4.39
C TYR A 62 -3.60 4.64 -5.77
N LYS A 63 -4.76 4.84 -6.41
CA LYS A 63 -4.84 5.67 -7.62
C LYS A 63 -4.38 7.10 -7.35
N LYS A 64 -4.79 7.70 -6.23
CA LYS A 64 -4.37 9.05 -5.83
C LYS A 64 -2.92 9.10 -5.36
N ALA A 65 -2.43 8.06 -4.68
CA ALA A 65 -1.01 7.96 -4.35
C ALA A 65 -0.16 7.99 -5.63
N ALA A 66 -0.48 7.17 -6.63
CA ALA A 66 0.22 7.15 -7.92
C ALA A 66 0.06 8.47 -8.71
N ASN A 67 -1.07 9.17 -8.55
CA ASN A 67 -1.31 10.44 -9.21
C ASN A 67 -0.55 11.63 -8.60
N ARG A 68 -0.06 11.51 -7.37
CA ARG A 68 0.44 12.66 -6.61
C ARG A 68 1.82 12.47 -6.00
N LEU A 69 2.10 11.31 -5.39
CA LEU A 69 3.33 11.10 -4.62
C LEU A 69 4.61 11.13 -5.45
N PRO A 70 4.64 10.71 -6.73
CA PRO A 70 5.85 10.86 -7.52
C PRO A 70 6.33 12.31 -7.59
N GLU A 71 5.44 13.26 -7.86
CA GLU A 71 5.77 14.68 -7.94
C GLU A 71 5.95 15.30 -6.55
N MET A 72 5.01 15.07 -5.65
CA MET A 72 4.98 15.73 -4.33
C MET A 72 6.09 15.25 -3.39
N ALA A 73 6.46 13.98 -3.48
CA ALA A 73 7.32 13.34 -2.47
C ALA A 73 8.50 12.53 -3.04
N GLY A 74 8.64 12.46 -4.36
CA GLY A 74 9.71 11.69 -5.00
C GLY A 74 9.59 10.18 -4.79
N ILE A 75 8.38 9.67 -4.59
CA ILE A 75 8.12 8.26 -4.30
C ILE A 75 7.67 7.56 -5.58
N THR A 76 8.36 6.50 -5.96
CA THR A 76 7.89 5.58 -7.01
C THR A 76 6.77 4.72 -6.42
N VAL A 77 5.55 4.83 -6.97
CA VAL A 77 4.38 4.08 -6.53
C VAL A 77 4.14 2.90 -7.46
N ILE A 78 4.17 1.69 -6.91
CA ILE A 78 3.96 0.44 -7.63
C ILE A 78 2.61 -0.14 -7.21
N ARG A 79 1.72 -0.34 -8.17
CA ARG A 79 0.38 -0.88 -7.98
C ARG A 79 0.18 -2.06 -8.92
N PHE A 80 -0.43 -3.11 -8.44
CA PHE A 80 -0.73 -4.28 -9.27
C PHE A 80 -2.03 -4.94 -8.81
N ASN A 81 -2.64 -5.69 -9.70
CA ASN A 81 -3.75 -6.57 -9.39
C ASN A 81 -3.23 -7.94 -8.95
N THR A 82 -3.62 -8.39 -7.77
CA THR A 82 -3.38 -9.78 -7.35
C THR A 82 -4.09 -10.75 -8.30
N ARG A 83 -3.77 -12.03 -8.22
CA ARG A 83 -4.36 -13.08 -9.06
C ARG A 83 -5.88 -12.98 -9.17
N GLY A 84 -6.41 -13.17 -10.37
CA GLY A 84 -7.84 -13.14 -10.67
C GLY A 84 -8.50 -11.76 -10.61
N THR A 85 -7.79 -10.72 -10.16
CA THR A 85 -8.35 -9.36 -10.01
C THR A 85 -8.46 -8.66 -11.36
N VAL A 86 -9.57 -7.94 -11.55
CA VAL A 86 -9.89 -7.17 -12.76
C VAL A 86 -9.84 -5.68 -12.46
N SER A 87 -9.29 -4.89 -13.37
CA SER A 87 -9.32 -3.42 -13.37
C SER A 87 -9.56 -2.89 -14.80
N GLU A 88 -9.59 -1.56 -14.96
CA GLU A 88 -9.68 -0.94 -16.30
C GLU A 88 -8.52 -1.33 -17.22
N GLN A 89 -7.34 -1.64 -16.65
CA GLN A 89 -6.13 -2.02 -17.38
C GLN A 89 -6.14 -3.49 -17.82
N GLY A 90 -7.10 -4.29 -17.37
CA GLY A 90 -7.23 -5.70 -17.70
C GLY A 90 -7.36 -6.59 -16.44
N LYS A 91 -7.05 -7.87 -16.62
CA LYS A 91 -7.16 -8.91 -15.58
C LYS A 91 -5.80 -9.57 -15.35
N SER A 92 -5.39 -9.73 -14.08
CA SER A 92 -4.34 -10.66 -13.70
C SER A 92 -4.80 -12.10 -13.83
N GLU A 93 -3.93 -12.99 -14.28
CA GLU A 93 -4.24 -14.41 -14.44
C GLU A 93 -4.57 -15.08 -13.09
N GLY A 94 -5.13 -16.28 -13.16
CA GLY A 94 -5.56 -17.05 -12.00
C GLY A 94 -6.88 -16.61 -11.41
N GLU A 95 -7.10 -16.99 -10.16
CA GLU A 95 -8.32 -16.73 -9.38
C GLU A 95 -7.96 -16.31 -7.96
N PHE A 96 -8.90 -15.65 -7.28
CA PHE A 96 -8.73 -15.25 -5.87
C PHE A 96 -8.44 -16.47 -4.99
N GLY A 97 -7.31 -16.45 -4.32
CA GLY A 97 -6.77 -17.55 -3.52
C GLY A 97 -7.06 -17.45 -2.02
N SER A 98 -8.03 -16.62 -1.62
CA SER A 98 -8.47 -16.45 -0.22
C SER A 98 -7.35 -16.04 0.75
N GLY A 99 -6.39 -15.24 0.28
CA GLY A 99 -5.25 -14.77 1.09
C GLY A 99 -4.14 -15.82 1.29
N ILE A 100 -4.22 -16.97 0.60
CA ILE A 100 -3.21 -18.03 0.69
C ILE A 100 -2.33 -18.03 -0.56
N ALA A 101 -2.94 -18.19 -1.73
CA ALA A 101 -2.18 -18.26 -2.98
C ALA A 101 -1.59 -16.89 -3.39
N GLU A 102 -2.14 -15.78 -2.90
CA GLU A 102 -1.61 -14.43 -3.06
C GLU A 102 -0.21 -14.26 -2.47
N LYS A 103 0.30 -15.24 -1.72
CA LYS A 103 1.71 -15.32 -1.29
C LYS A 103 2.67 -15.13 -2.46
N GLU A 104 2.45 -15.87 -3.53
CA GLU A 104 3.33 -15.83 -4.70
C GLU A 104 3.24 -14.49 -5.43
N ASP A 105 2.08 -13.84 -5.39
CA ASP A 105 1.86 -12.52 -5.97
C ASP A 105 2.68 -11.44 -5.23
N VAL A 106 2.62 -11.45 -3.90
CA VAL A 106 3.36 -10.49 -3.07
C VAL A 106 4.87 -10.69 -3.22
N ILE A 107 5.34 -11.92 -3.20
CA ILE A 107 6.78 -12.24 -3.38
C ILE A 107 7.25 -11.78 -4.76
N ALA A 108 6.50 -12.08 -5.81
CA ALA A 108 6.85 -11.68 -7.17
C ALA A 108 6.87 -10.15 -7.32
N ALA A 109 5.90 -9.44 -6.72
CA ALA A 109 5.88 -7.98 -6.75
C ALA A 109 7.06 -7.35 -6.01
N ILE A 110 7.45 -7.89 -4.86
CA ILE A 110 8.64 -7.43 -4.11
C ILE A 110 9.91 -7.66 -4.94
N ASN A 111 10.08 -8.84 -5.53
CA ASN A 111 11.23 -9.13 -6.38
C ASN A 111 11.27 -8.19 -7.58
N TYR A 112 10.14 -7.96 -8.26
CA TYR A 112 10.06 -7.00 -9.37
C TYR A 112 10.54 -5.60 -8.96
N CYS A 113 10.15 -5.13 -7.79
CA CYS A 113 10.61 -3.83 -7.28
C CYS A 113 12.13 -3.74 -7.13
N TYR A 114 12.79 -4.80 -6.68
CA TYR A 114 14.24 -4.80 -6.49
C TYR A 114 15.02 -5.12 -7.76
N GLU A 115 14.60 -6.11 -8.50
CA GLU A 115 15.37 -6.71 -9.60
C GLU A 115 15.16 -5.95 -10.91
N GLU A 116 13.93 -5.50 -11.21
CA GLU A 116 13.60 -4.80 -12.45
C GLU A 116 13.60 -3.27 -12.30
N LEU A 117 13.09 -2.77 -11.15
CA LEU A 117 13.01 -1.31 -10.94
C LEU A 117 14.22 -0.74 -10.19
N GLY A 118 15.03 -1.57 -9.54
CA GLY A 118 16.20 -1.11 -8.77
C GLY A 118 15.85 -0.28 -7.54
N ILE A 119 14.65 -0.46 -6.96
CA ILE A 119 14.22 0.25 -5.75
C ILE A 119 15.18 -0.09 -4.59
N LYS A 120 15.68 0.93 -3.88
CA LYS A 120 16.61 0.74 -2.76
C LYS A 120 15.91 0.70 -1.41
N ASN A 121 14.89 1.51 -1.24
CA ASN A 121 14.13 1.64 0.01
C ASN A 121 12.66 1.36 -0.28
N LEU A 122 12.27 0.09 -0.22
CA LEU A 122 10.90 -0.34 -0.48
C LEU A 122 10.10 -0.38 0.81
N TRP A 123 8.98 0.33 0.84
CA TRP A 123 7.93 0.18 1.82
C TRP A 123 6.74 -0.54 1.20
N VAL A 124 6.10 -1.42 1.97
CA VAL A 124 4.89 -2.09 1.53
C VAL A 124 3.69 -1.49 2.25
N THR A 125 2.71 -1.02 1.49
CA THR A 125 1.44 -0.56 2.05
C THR A 125 0.33 -1.52 1.68
N GLY A 126 -0.45 -1.93 2.67
CA GLY A 126 -1.69 -2.69 2.47
C GLY A 126 -2.90 -1.86 2.85
N TRP A 127 -4.02 -2.08 2.17
CA TRP A 127 -5.31 -1.53 2.56
C TRP A 127 -6.34 -2.63 2.73
N SER A 128 -7.02 -2.70 3.89
CA SER A 128 -7.98 -3.76 4.20
C SER A 128 -7.35 -5.14 4.00
N PHE A 129 -7.88 -6.01 3.15
CA PHE A 129 -7.28 -7.30 2.78
C PHE A 129 -5.78 -7.21 2.46
N GLY A 130 -5.35 -6.16 1.77
CA GLY A 130 -3.94 -5.94 1.48
C GLY A 130 -3.06 -5.83 2.73
N THR A 131 -3.62 -5.45 3.89
CA THR A 131 -2.86 -5.44 5.16
C THR A 131 -2.58 -6.85 5.66
N ASP A 132 -3.53 -7.77 5.51
CA ASP A 132 -3.34 -9.19 5.83
C ASP A 132 -2.24 -9.79 4.95
N LEU A 133 -2.26 -9.48 3.63
CA LEU A 133 -1.21 -9.92 2.71
C LEU A 133 0.16 -9.36 3.08
N ALA A 134 0.22 -8.08 3.48
CA ALA A 134 1.47 -7.45 3.92
C ALA A 134 2.03 -8.14 5.17
N LEU A 135 1.21 -8.37 6.20
CA LEU A 135 1.60 -9.06 7.42
C LEU A 135 2.07 -10.49 7.17
N LYS A 136 1.39 -11.22 6.29
CA LYS A 136 1.72 -12.62 5.98
C LYS A 136 2.96 -12.76 5.12
N TYR A 137 3.14 -11.92 4.11
CA TYR A 137 4.05 -12.24 3.01
C TYR A 137 5.10 -11.17 2.68
N ALA A 138 4.97 -9.92 3.19
CA ALA A 138 6.00 -8.91 2.96
C ALA A 138 7.20 -9.05 3.93
N ARG A 139 7.62 -10.30 4.16
CA ARG A 139 8.65 -10.65 5.15
C ARG A 139 10.08 -10.57 4.63
N ASP A 140 10.26 -10.27 3.34
CA ASP A 140 11.57 -10.09 2.75
C ASP A 140 12.37 -9.03 3.52
N THR A 141 13.59 -9.38 3.93
CA THR A 141 14.45 -8.51 4.76
C THR A 141 14.88 -7.23 4.06
N ARG A 142 14.73 -7.15 2.74
CA ARG A 142 14.98 -5.94 1.95
C ARG A 142 13.89 -4.88 2.15
N VAL A 143 12.66 -5.30 2.50
CA VAL A 143 11.53 -4.39 2.78
C VAL A 143 11.81 -3.59 4.05
N LYS A 144 11.65 -2.27 4.02
CA LYS A 144 11.94 -1.36 5.13
C LYS A 144 10.93 -1.43 6.27
N GLY A 145 9.69 -1.72 5.95
CA GLY A 145 8.60 -1.84 6.91
C GLY A 145 7.23 -1.79 6.23
N LEU A 146 6.18 -1.74 7.05
CA LEU A 146 4.80 -1.80 6.61
C LEU A 146 4.03 -0.51 6.93
N ILE A 147 3.10 -0.17 6.04
CA ILE A 147 2.08 0.86 6.27
C ILE A 147 0.72 0.20 6.07
N LEU A 148 -0.06 0.06 7.14
CA LEU A 148 -1.32 -0.67 7.16
C LEU A 148 -2.50 0.32 7.22
N LEU A 149 -3.38 0.28 6.23
CA LEU A 149 -4.56 1.13 6.15
C LEU A 149 -5.81 0.31 6.47
N SER A 150 -6.50 0.64 7.56
CA SER A 150 -7.71 -0.08 8.01
C SER A 150 -7.51 -1.59 8.08
N PRO A 151 -6.56 -2.12 8.88
CA PRO A 151 -6.28 -3.56 8.96
C PRO A 151 -7.44 -4.30 9.63
N PRO A 152 -8.12 -5.24 8.95
CA PRO A 152 -9.23 -5.98 9.53
C PRO A 152 -8.78 -7.23 10.30
N LEU A 153 -7.56 -7.72 10.07
CA LEU A 153 -6.99 -8.96 10.62
C LEU A 153 -7.92 -10.17 10.44
N ARG A 154 -8.44 -10.34 9.22
CA ARG A 154 -9.39 -11.42 8.87
C ARG A 154 -8.72 -12.62 8.20
N PHE A 155 -7.58 -12.41 7.59
CA PHE A 155 -6.79 -13.42 6.89
C PHE A 155 -5.42 -13.64 7.54
N SER A 156 -5.04 -12.81 8.51
CA SER A 156 -3.81 -12.95 9.29
C SER A 156 -4.04 -13.87 10.48
N ASP A 157 -3.04 -14.69 10.79
CA ASP A 157 -2.98 -15.55 11.94
C ASP A 157 -2.16 -14.90 13.08
N PRO A 158 -2.29 -15.32 14.35
CA PRO A 158 -1.46 -14.81 15.44
C PRO A 158 0.05 -14.90 15.15
N SER A 159 0.50 -15.99 14.52
CA SER A 159 1.90 -16.21 14.14
C SER A 159 2.42 -15.18 13.12
N ASP A 160 1.54 -14.54 12.35
CA ASP A 160 1.94 -13.44 11.46
C ASP A 160 2.32 -12.20 12.27
N LEU A 161 1.61 -11.93 13.35
CA LEU A 161 1.90 -10.83 14.27
C LEU A 161 3.16 -11.11 15.09
N ASP A 162 3.33 -12.35 15.56
CA ASP A 162 4.52 -12.79 16.31
C ASP A 162 5.80 -12.62 15.48
N PHE A 163 5.76 -12.96 14.18
CA PHE A 163 6.88 -12.69 13.27
C PHE A 163 7.31 -11.23 13.31
N TRP A 164 6.37 -10.29 13.21
CA TRP A 164 6.69 -8.85 13.21
C TRP A 164 7.13 -8.35 14.58
N ALA A 165 6.65 -8.93 15.65
CA ALA A 165 7.12 -8.62 17.00
C ALA A 165 8.61 -8.96 17.20
N GLU A 166 9.08 -10.05 16.59
CA GLU A 166 10.48 -10.49 16.62
C GLU A 166 11.36 -9.72 15.62
N ASP A 167 10.85 -9.46 14.42
CA ASP A 167 11.58 -8.79 13.32
C ASP A 167 11.95 -7.33 13.64
N LYS A 168 11.08 -6.62 14.38
CA LYS A 168 11.27 -5.24 14.85
C LYS A 168 11.35 -4.15 13.77
N ARG A 169 11.16 -4.46 12.50
CA ARG A 169 11.00 -3.42 11.47
C ARG A 169 9.80 -2.54 11.77
N SER A 170 9.85 -1.31 11.27
CA SER A 170 8.80 -0.33 11.50
C SER A 170 7.47 -0.76 10.89
N ILE A 171 6.41 -0.64 11.67
CA ILE A 171 5.04 -0.79 11.20
C ILE A 171 4.24 0.42 11.65
N VAL A 172 3.57 1.04 10.70
CA VAL A 172 2.62 2.14 10.97
C VAL A 172 1.24 1.68 10.53
N ALA A 173 0.26 1.74 11.40
CA ALA A 173 -1.11 1.37 11.08
C ALA A 173 -2.06 2.55 11.32
N LEU A 174 -2.79 2.93 10.28
CA LEU A 174 -3.83 3.95 10.34
C LEU A 174 -5.17 3.26 10.63
N ILE A 175 -5.75 3.59 11.78
CA ILE A 175 -6.99 2.99 12.26
C ILE A 175 -8.08 4.05 12.23
N PRO A 176 -9.08 3.93 11.35
CA PRO A 176 -10.23 4.82 11.35
C PRO A 176 -11.04 4.70 12.64
N GLU A 177 -11.49 5.83 13.20
CA GLU A 177 -12.32 5.83 14.41
C GLU A 177 -13.59 5.00 14.24
N PHE A 178 -14.22 5.09 13.07
CA PHE A 178 -15.47 4.38 12.73
C PHE A 178 -15.21 3.26 11.71
N ASP A 179 -14.16 2.47 11.91
CA ASP A 179 -13.90 1.30 11.08
C ASP A 179 -14.94 0.20 11.34
N ASP A 180 -15.45 -0.40 10.26
CA ASP A 180 -16.47 -1.45 10.33
C ASP A 180 -15.91 -2.79 10.84
N TYR A 181 -14.58 -2.96 10.85
CA TYR A 181 -13.93 -4.23 11.20
C TYR A 181 -13.08 -4.14 12.45
N LEU A 182 -12.22 -3.10 12.57
CA LEU A 182 -11.29 -2.97 13.69
C LEU A 182 -11.15 -1.51 14.11
N GLN A 183 -11.82 -1.13 15.18
CA GLN A 183 -11.75 0.20 15.78
C GLN A 183 -10.51 0.38 16.66
N PRO A 184 -10.12 1.61 17.03
CA PRO A 184 -8.85 1.90 17.70
C PRO A 184 -8.58 1.10 18.98
N ASP A 185 -9.57 0.93 19.88
CA ASP A 185 -9.39 0.19 21.13
C ASP A 185 -9.08 -1.29 20.85
N ALA A 186 -9.88 -1.91 19.99
CA ALA A 186 -9.66 -3.29 19.59
C ALA A 186 -8.34 -3.47 18.82
N ALA A 187 -7.94 -2.45 18.03
CA ALA A 187 -6.64 -2.47 17.35
C ALA A 187 -5.47 -2.45 18.34
N ARG A 188 -5.57 -1.65 19.42
CA ARG A 188 -4.55 -1.63 20.48
C ARG A 188 -4.39 -3.01 21.15
N GLU A 189 -5.48 -3.70 21.38
CA GLU A 189 -5.45 -5.08 21.94
C GLU A 189 -4.88 -6.09 20.94
N ARG A 190 -5.35 -6.05 19.70
CA ARG A 190 -4.97 -7.02 18.66
C ARG A 190 -3.49 -6.90 18.25
N PHE A 191 -2.92 -5.71 18.27
CA PHE A 191 -1.51 -5.45 17.94
C PHE A 191 -0.59 -5.36 19.16
N ALA A 192 -1.07 -5.66 20.37
CA ALA A 192 -0.30 -5.50 21.61
C ALA A 192 1.02 -6.32 21.64
N SER A 193 1.10 -7.42 20.88
CA SER A 193 2.32 -8.23 20.78
C SER A 193 3.44 -7.56 19.99
N ILE A 194 3.14 -6.50 19.20
CA ILE A 194 4.12 -5.82 18.34
C ILE A 194 4.54 -4.49 18.99
N PRO A 195 5.62 -4.46 19.79
CA PRO A 195 5.95 -3.28 20.61
C PRO A 195 6.37 -2.06 19.81
N GLN A 196 6.88 -2.24 18.58
CA GLN A 196 7.32 -1.16 17.72
C GLN A 196 6.24 -0.60 16.79
N ILE A 197 5.02 -1.17 16.79
CA ILE A 197 3.95 -0.65 15.93
C ILE A 197 3.51 0.73 16.37
N GLN A 198 3.37 1.63 15.41
CA GLN A 198 2.74 2.91 15.62
C GLN A 198 1.28 2.84 15.17
N LEU A 199 0.34 2.84 16.11
CA LEU A 199 -1.09 2.93 15.83
C LEU A 199 -1.51 4.40 15.76
N ILE A 200 -2.03 4.83 14.62
CA ILE A 200 -2.51 6.18 14.36
C ILE A 200 -4.03 6.14 14.23
N GLU A 201 -4.71 6.58 15.26
CA GLU A 201 -6.15 6.78 15.21
C GLU A 201 -6.49 7.99 14.33
N VAL A 202 -7.43 7.80 13.40
CA VAL A 202 -7.89 8.88 12.53
C VAL A 202 -9.33 9.20 12.83
N LYS A 203 -9.52 10.34 13.51
CA LYS A 203 -10.82 10.84 13.93
C LYS A 203 -11.77 11.02 12.75
N ASP A 204 -13.03 10.69 12.95
CA ASP A 204 -14.10 10.71 11.93
C ASP A 204 -13.82 9.81 10.69
N GLY A 205 -12.71 9.07 10.68
CA GLY A 205 -12.33 8.16 9.61
C GLY A 205 -13.24 6.93 9.53
N LYS A 206 -13.44 6.43 8.31
CA LYS A 206 -14.15 5.19 8.01
C LYS A 206 -13.26 4.29 7.16
N HIS A 207 -13.58 3.00 7.12
CA HIS A 207 -12.80 1.94 6.44
C HIS A 207 -12.31 2.30 5.03
N LEU A 208 -13.13 3.01 4.26
CA LEU A 208 -12.86 3.31 2.86
C LEU A 208 -12.15 4.66 2.63
N TRP A 209 -11.83 5.44 3.66
CA TRP A 209 -11.10 6.71 3.53
C TRP A 209 -11.73 7.70 2.53
N VAL A 210 -13.06 7.73 2.44
CA VAL A 210 -13.77 8.55 1.47
C VAL A 210 -13.69 10.04 1.84
N GLY A 211 -13.31 10.86 0.87
CA GLY A 211 -13.18 12.29 1.01
C GLY A 211 -11.72 12.78 0.96
N GLU A 212 -11.50 13.95 0.38
CA GLU A 212 -10.17 14.50 0.15
C GLU A 212 -9.37 14.73 1.45
N PRO A 213 -9.98 15.17 2.58
CA PRO A 213 -9.25 15.30 3.83
C PRO A 213 -8.65 13.97 4.33
N PHE A 214 -9.36 12.86 4.17
CA PHE A 214 -8.84 11.54 4.55
C PHE A 214 -7.78 11.05 3.59
N VAL A 215 -7.94 11.29 2.28
CA VAL A 215 -6.88 11.01 1.29
C VAL A 215 -5.61 11.78 1.64
N TYR A 216 -5.72 13.08 1.86
CA TYR A 216 -4.58 13.91 2.25
C TYR A 216 -3.92 13.41 3.53
N ARG A 217 -4.72 13.03 4.54
CA ARG A 217 -4.20 12.44 5.77
C ARG A 217 -3.43 11.15 5.52
N VAL A 218 -4.00 10.21 4.76
CA VAL A 218 -3.33 8.94 4.44
C VAL A 218 -2.03 9.18 3.67
N LEU A 219 -2.04 10.02 2.63
CA LEU A 219 -0.85 10.31 1.86
C LEU A 219 0.23 11.02 2.71
N SER A 220 -0.16 11.92 3.61
CA SER A 220 0.78 12.58 4.53
C SER A 220 1.44 11.60 5.50
N GLU A 221 0.68 10.63 6.04
CA GLU A 221 1.27 9.60 6.90
C GLU A 221 2.19 8.64 6.13
N ILE A 222 1.86 8.31 4.88
CA ILE A 222 2.77 7.56 4.00
C ILE A 222 4.07 8.33 3.80
N VAL A 223 3.98 9.62 3.44
CA VAL A 223 5.18 10.44 3.18
C VAL A 223 6.00 10.65 4.45
N LYS A 224 5.36 10.80 5.60
CA LYS A 224 6.05 10.89 6.90
C LYS A 224 6.99 9.71 7.17
N VAL A 225 6.62 8.54 6.68
CA VAL A 225 7.38 7.30 6.84
C VAL A 225 8.42 7.13 5.74
N VAL A 226 8.04 7.38 4.49
CA VAL A 226 8.85 7.05 3.29
C VAL A 226 9.80 8.18 2.91
N SER A 227 9.35 9.44 2.99
CA SER A 227 10.11 10.64 2.56
C SER A 227 9.79 11.83 3.49
N PRO A 228 10.17 11.78 4.78
CA PRO A 228 9.75 12.76 5.80
C PRO A 228 10.15 14.20 5.46
N ASP A 229 11.25 14.41 4.76
CA ASP A 229 11.75 15.72 4.36
C ASP A 229 10.85 16.42 3.31
N ARG A 230 9.85 15.72 2.79
CA ARG A 230 8.88 16.23 1.82
C ARG A 230 7.55 16.72 2.46
N LEU A 231 7.48 16.71 3.78
CA LEU A 231 6.33 17.25 4.50
C LEU A 231 6.50 18.76 4.83
N PRO A 232 5.39 19.51 4.91
CA PRO A 232 4.01 19.10 4.63
C PRO A 232 3.76 18.92 3.12
N LEU A 233 2.84 18.01 2.78
CA LEU A 233 2.42 17.87 1.39
C LEU A 233 1.74 19.17 0.91
N PRO A 234 2.01 19.64 -0.32
CA PRO A 234 1.33 20.81 -0.86
C PRO A 234 -0.16 20.52 -1.09
N THR A 235 -0.99 21.55 -0.94
CA THR A 235 -2.41 21.53 -1.28
C THR A 235 -2.70 22.21 -2.62
N GLU A 236 -1.65 22.81 -3.22
CA GLU A 236 -1.66 23.50 -4.51
C GLU A 236 -0.42 23.06 -5.32
N TYR A 237 -0.48 23.18 -6.64
CA TYR A 237 0.62 22.86 -7.55
C TYR A 237 0.74 23.87 -8.69
#